data_f947cff842c0ef33db42fa7bc9027b5b
#
_entry.id   f947cff842c0ef33db42fa7bc9027b5b
#
_cell.length_a   1.000
_cell.length_b   1.000
_cell.length_c   1.000
_cell.angle_alpha   90.00
_cell.angle_beta   90.00
_cell.angle_gamma   90.00
#
_symmetry.space_group_name_H-M   'P 1'
#
loop_
_entity.id
_entity.type
_entity.pdbx_description
1 polymer ?
#
loop_
_entity_poly.entity_id
_entity_poly.type
_entity_poly.pdbx_seq_one_letter_code
_entity_poly.pdbx_strand_id
1 'polypeptide(L)'
;MRRMAAGLTAMLTLTVTALTVGLATGVQAAALSSAPHSSASAGTTNFGCAHPSHAGQARCFGALKAHRTPSGRMSPFTTGSPTTAGYVPSELRSAYKLGGTSGSGRTVAIVDAMDDPNAEADLAAYRSAYGLPPCTTANGCFRKVNQSGHASPLPAGDHGWAEEVSLDLDMVSAACPGCHILLVEAKSANVPDLMTAEDTAATTSGVVSVSNSWGGTEDNTITSVDSHFHHPGVAITASSGDSGYGVSWPASSPYVTAVGGTSLSKASNSRGWTETAWSGAGSGCSAYEAKPSWQHDSRCAKRTVADVAAVADPNTGVAVYDTYNNCGGGMLCDTELQLGLAQGADGWVEVGGTSVSSPIIASVYALAGNTSQVVNGSYPYSHKPALNDVTSGSNGSCGGSYLCTARPGYDGPTGLGTPNGTGAF
;
A
#
# COMPACT_ATOMS: atom_id res chain seq x y z
N MET A 1 -10.98 15.19 79.75
CA MET A 1 -11.57 16.50 80.11
C MET A 1 -12.41 16.90 78.93
N ARG A 2 -13.75 16.81 79.16
CA ARG A 2 -14.73 17.91 79.05
C ARG A 2 -14.73 18.64 77.71
N ARG A 3 -15.81 18.83 76.94
CA ARG A 3 -17.29 18.77 77.28
C ARG A 3 -18.05 18.69 75.91
N MET A 4 -19.18 18.03 76.01
CA MET A 4 -20.36 18.13 75.18
C MET A 4 -20.90 19.58 74.98
N ALA A 5 -21.57 19.83 73.87
CA ALA A 5 -22.82 20.59 73.86
C ALA A 5 -23.65 20.20 72.63
N ALA A 6 -24.94 19.85 72.99
CA ALA A 6 -26.05 19.54 72.10
C ALA A 6 -26.85 20.82 71.89
N GLY A 7 -27.71 20.83 70.87
CA GLY A 7 -28.76 21.86 70.68
C GLY A 7 -29.45 21.61 69.33
N LEU A 8 -30.47 21.02 69.24
CA LEU A 8 -31.95 21.13 69.43
C LEU A 8 -32.66 21.77 68.23
N THR A 9 -33.35 20.93 67.50
CA THR A 9 -34.65 20.94 66.84
C THR A 9 -35.36 22.25 66.54
N ALA A 10 -35.89 22.40 65.32
CA ALA A 10 -37.26 22.92 65.09
C ALA A 10 -37.80 22.35 63.74
N MET A 11 -38.88 21.56 63.90
CA MET A 11 -39.81 21.21 62.84
C MET A 11 -40.72 22.41 62.52
N LEU A 12 -40.90 22.64 61.21
CA LEU A 12 -42.03 23.47 60.76
C LEU A 12 -42.74 22.73 59.63
N THR A 13 -43.89 22.17 59.97
CA THR A 13 -44.88 21.58 59.05
C THR A 13 -45.72 22.69 58.44
N LEU A 14 -45.74 22.77 57.13
CA LEU A 14 -46.72 23.56 56.39
C LEU A 14 -47.47 22.62 55.40
N THR A 15 -48.74 22.42 55.76
CA THR A 15 -49.76 21.79 54.91
C THR A 15 -50.27 22.83 53.92
N VAL A 16 -50.18 22.51 52.60
CA VAL A 16 -50.96 23.26 51.60
C VAL A 16 -51.71 22.28 50.73
N THR A 17 -53.01 22.57 50.71
CA THR A 17 -54.09 21.86 50.08
C THR A 17 -54.00 21.81 48.56
N ALA A 18 -54.31 20.64 48.02
CA ALA A 18 -54.40 20.41 46.59
C ALA A 18 -55.55 21.15 45.92
N LEU A 19 -55.28 21.81 44.80
CA LEU A 19 -56.30 22.25 43.86
C LEU A 19 -55.95 21.59 42.49
N THR A 20 -56.74 20.58 42.15
CA THR A 20 -56.67 19.91 40.86
C THR A 20 -57.39 20.74 39.81
N VAL A 21 -56.67 21.28 38.87
CA VAL A 21 -57.22 21.76 37.58
C VAL A 21 -56.67 20.84 36.49
N GLY A 22 -57.54 20.02 35.95
CA GLY A 22 -57.26 19.20 34.82
C GLY A 22 -57.13 20.04 33.52
N LEU A 23 -56.00 20.01 32.92
CA LEU A 23 -55.79 20.38 31.48
C LEU A 23 -55.12 19.22 30.79
N ALA A 24 -55.93 18.48 30.05
CA ALA A 24 -55.40 17.51 29.09
C ALA A 24 -54.75 18.26 27.94
N THR A 25 -53.43 18.28 27.90
CA THR A 25 -52.69 18.63 26.70
C THR A 25 -52.06 17.34 26.13
N GLY A 26 -52.63 16.88 25.02
CA GLY A 26 -52.06 15.80 24.25
C GLY A 26 -50.68 16.20 23.75
N VAL A 27 -49.62 15.57 24.29
CA VAL A 27 -48.29 15.63 23.73
C VAL A 27 -48.29 14.60 22.59
N GLN A 28 -48.46 15.07 21.36
CA GLN A 28 -48.12 14.31 20.19
C GLN A 28 -46.60 14.10 20.22
N ALA A 29 -46.17 12.86 20.42
CA ALA A 29 -44.82 12.44 20.17
C ALA A 29 -44.55 12.62 18.68
N ALA A 30 -43.79 13.67 18.30
CA ALA A 30 -43.21 13.79 16.97
C ALA A 30 -42.25 12.63 16.79
N ALA A 31 -42.62 11.67 15.98
CA ALA A 31 -41.68 10.66 15.49
C ALA A 31 -40.55 11.42 14.80
N LEU A 32 -39.35 11.38 15.39
CA LEU A 32 -38.12 11.76 14.73
C LEU A 32 -37.97 10.80 13.56
N SER A 33 -38.35 11.26 12.38
CA SER A 33 -38.01 10.63 11.11
C SER A 33 -36.48 10.60 11.07
N SER A 34 -35.90 9.40 11.25
CA SER A 34 -34.51 9.16 10.93
C SER A 34 -34.38 9.43 9.46
N ALA A 35 -33.76 10.55 9.10
CA ALA A 35 -33.31 10.79 7.74
C ALA A 35 -32.46 9.59 7.31
N PRO A 36 -32.65 9.06 6.11
CA PRO A 36 -31.78 8.01 5.62
C PRO A 36 -30.36 8.56 5.64
N HIS A 37 -29.48 7.88 6.35
CA HIS A 37 -28.05 8.12 6.25
C HIS A 37 -27.72 7.86 4.77
N SER A 38 -27.48 8.93 4.01
CA SER A 38 -26.90 8.79 2.67
C SER A 38 -25.57 8.09 2.89
N SER A 39 -25.48 6.82 2.53
CA SER A 39 -24.21 6.12 2.43
C SER A 39 -23.34 6.93 1.48
N ALA A 40 -22.32 7.58 2.04
CA ALA A 40 -21.31 8.25 1.24
C ALA A 40 -20.74 7.17 0.31
N SER A 41 -20.79 7.40 -1.01
CA SER A 41 -20.22 6.45 -1.95
C SER A 41 -18.71 6.43 -1.70
N ALA A 42 -18.19 5.26 -1.31
CA ALA A 42 -16.76 5.03 -1.22
C ALA A 42 -16.15 5.23 -2.61
N GLY A 43 -15.01 5.85 -2.65
CA GLY A 43 -14.20 6.08 -3.86
C GLY A 43 -12.74 5.91 -3.53
N THR A 44 -11.88 6.12 -4.50
CA THR A 44 -10.44 6.11 -4.32
C THR A 44 -9.87 7.44 -4.82
N THR A 45 -8.82 7.93 -4.17
CA THR A 45 -7.96 8.98 -4.70
C THR A 45 -6.55 8.42 -4.80
N ASN A 46 -5.84 8.71 -5.89
CA ASN A 46 -4.41 8.45 -5.95
C ASN A 46 -3.71 9.30 -4.88
N PHE A 47 -2.56 8.84 -4.42
CA PHE A 47 -1.66 9.67 -3.63
C PHE A 47 -1.39 11.00 -4.34
N GLY A 48 -1.00 12.01 -3.58
CA GLY A 48 -0.67 13.33 -4.11
C GLY A 48 0.53 13.37 -5.06
N CYS A 49 1.08 12.21 -5.46
CA CYS A 49 2.10 12.15 -6.49
C CYS A 49 1.63 12.82 -7.76
N ALA A 50 2.34 13.86 -8.17
CA ALA A 50 2.00 14.63 -9.37
C ALA A 50 1.92 13.71 -10.59
N HIS A 51 0.93 13.93 -11.44
CA HIS A 51 0.92 13.29 -12.76
C HIS A 51 2.16 13.71 -13.54
N PRO A 52 2.81 12.78 -14.28
CA PRO A 52 3.94 13.12 -15.13
C PRO A 52 3.64 14.32 -16.00
N SER A 53 4.48 15.34 -15.91
CA SER A 53 4.34 16.57 -16.71
C SER A 53 4.95 16.42 -18.11
N HIS A 54 5.78 15.40 -18.30
CA HIS A 54 6.46 15.07 -19.56
C HIS A 54 6.82 13.60 -19.65
N ALA A 55 7.13 13.11 -20.82
CA ALA A 55 7.73 11.78 -21.03
C ALA A 55 9.04 11.64 -20.24
N GLY A 56 9.31 10.45 -19.72
CA GLY A 56 10.50 10.21 -18.89
C GLY A 56 10.38 10.65 -17.44
N GLN A 57 9.16 10.89 -16.97
CA GLN A 57 8.83 11.10 -15.56
C GLN A 57 7.90 9.98 -15.08
N ALA A 58 8.19 9.43 -13.90
CA ALA A 58 7.35 8.46 -13.21
C ALA A 58 6.38 9.12 -12.21
N ARG A 59 5.41 8.34 -11.74
CA ARG A 59 4.57 8.66 -10.58
C ARG A 59 4.45 7.44 -9.68
N CYS A 60 4.11 7.64 -8.42
CA CYS A 60 3.77 6.55 -7.52
C CYS A 60 2.40 5.92 -7.85
N PHE A 61 2.18 4.69 -7.40
CA PHE A 61 0.96 3.92 -7.64
C PHE A 61 0.18 3.59 -6.35
N GLY A 62 0.39 4.33 -5.27
CA GLY A 62 -0.44 4.24 -4.08
C GLY A 62 -1.81 4.90 -4.30
N ALA A 63 -2.85 4.32 -3.71
CA ALA A 63 -4.22 4.80 -3.80
C ALA A 63 -4.89 4.80 -2.43
N LEU A 64 -5.22 5.99 -1.92
CA LEU A 64 -5.96 6.16 -0.67
C LEU A 64 -7.42 5.75 -0.85
N LYS A 65 -7.95 5.01 0.10
CA LYS A 65 -9.39 4.87 0.23
C LYS A 65 -9.97 6.21 0.66
N ALA A 66 -10.98 6.67 -0.03
CA ALA A 66 -11.56 7.98 0.18
C ALA A 66 -13.10 7.93 0.16
N HIS A 67 -13.72 8.93 0.74
CA HIS A 67 -15.16 9.15 0.67
C HIS A 67 -15.47 10.50 0.04
N ARG A 68 -16.63 10.59 -0.60
CA ARG A 68 -17.11 11.86 -1.15
C ARG A 68 -17.78 12.68 -0.06
N THR A 69 -17.25 13.86 0.21
CA THR A 69 -17.83 14.82 1.16
C THR A 69 -19.16 15.40 0.62
N PRO A 70 -20.01 16.00 1.46
CA PRO A 70 -21.21 16.69 1.01
C PRO A 70 -20.98 17.80 -0.01
N SER A 71 -19.79 18.40 -0.01
CA SER A 71 -19.34 19.39 -1.03
C SER A 71 -18.89 18.76 -2.33
N GLY A 72 -18.91 17.42 -2.44
CA GLY A 72 -18.50 16.69 -3.64
C GLY A 72 -17.00 16.44 -3.77
N ARG A 73 -16.19 16.84 -2.79
CA ARG A 73 -14.73 16.57 -2.75
C ARG A 73 -14.47 15.15 -2.28
N MET A 74 -13.37 14.56 -2.72
CA MET A 74 -12.85 13.32 -2.14
C MET A 74 -12.01 13.67 -0.90
N SER A 75 -12.19 12.90 0.17
CA SER A 75 -11.43 13.03 1.41
C SER A 75 -10.95 11.64 1.83
N PRO A 76 -9.68 11.47 2.20
CA PRO A 76 -9.16 10.20 2.69
C PRO A 76 -9.98 9.63 3.85
N PHE A 77 -10.09 8.31 3.92
CA PHE A 77 -10.52 7.63 5.12
C PHE A 77 -9.35 7.59 6.09
N THR A 78 -9.30 8.57 6.98
CA THR A 78 -8.40 8.55 8.12
C THR A 78 -9.09 7.83 9.27
N THR A 79 -8.38 6.94 9.93
CA THR A 79 -8.89 6.21 11.09
C THR A 79 -8.01 6.51 12.29
N GLY A 80 -8.59 6.85 13.42
CA GLY A 80 -7.82 7.07 14.65
C GLY A 80 -7.26 5.77 15.27
N SER A 81 -7.20 4.66 14.52
CA SER A 81 -6.81 3.37 15.08
C SER A 81 -6.19 2.45 14.02
N PRO A 82 -5.08 1.80 14.37
CA PRO A 82 -4.42 0.81 13.51
C PRO A 82 -5.30 -0.40 13.15
N THR A 83 -6.33 -0.69 13.94
CA THR A 83 -7.19 -1.87 13.74
C THR A 83 -8.35 -1.65 12.78
N THR A 84 -8.57 -0.42 12.35
CA THR A 84 -9.66 -0.04 11.44
C THR A 84 -9.18 0.54 10.11
N ALA A 85 -7.87 0.65 9.93
CA ALA A 85 -7.24 1.25 8.75
C ALA A 85 -6.96 0.25 7.60
N GLY A 86 -7.58 -0.92 7.59
CA GLY A 86 -7.34 -1.95 6.57
C GLY A 86 -6.70 -3.22 7.14
N TYR A 87 -6.18 -4.08 6.27
CA TYR A 87 -5.51 -5.31 6.70
C TYR A 87 -4.21 -5.02 7.45
N VAL A 88 -4.00 -5.78 8.52
CA VAL A 88 -2.86 -5.65 9.43
C VAL A 88 -1.78 -6.72 9.13
N PRO A 89 -0.54 -6.57 9.64
CA PRO A 89 0.56 -7.50 9.35
C PRO A 89 0.25 -9.00 9.57
N SER A 90 -0.47 -9.33 10.64
CA SER A 90 -0.85 -10.72 10.93
C SER A 90 -1.81 -11.30 9.90
N GLU A 91 -2.70 -10.48 9.36
CA GLU A 91 -3.67 -10.88 8.33
C GLU A 91 -2.99 -11.09 6.97
N LEU A 92 -2.11 -10.17 6.56
CA LEU A 92 -1.31 -10.31 5.33
C LEU A 92 -0.43 -11.55 5.38
N ARG A 93 0.26 -11.78 6.49
CA ARG A 93 1.08 -12.98 6.69
C ARG A 93 0.26 -14.27 6.71
N SER A 94 -0.97 -14.21 7.22
CA SER A 94 -1.91 -15.33 7.16
C SER A 94 -2.38 -15.59 5.73
N ALA A 95 -2.79 -14.54 5.00
CA ALA A 95 -3.30 -14.65 3.63
C ALA A 95 -2.29 -15.29 2.68
N TYR A 96 -1.01 -14.94 2.82
CA TYR A 96 0.08 -15.40 1.95
C TYR A 96 0.96 -16.49 2.58
N LYS A 97 0.60 -16.99 3.77
CA LYS A 97 1.33 -18.04 4.52
C LYS A 97 2.81 -17.71 4.72
N LEU A 98 3.11 -16.50 5.15
CA LEU A 98 4.47 -16.02 5.40
C LEU A 98 4.98 -16.33 6.82
N GLY A 99 4.37 -17.27 7.51
CA GLY A 99 4.86 -17.79 8.80
C GLY A 99 6.00 -18.78 8.62
N GLY A 100 7.01 -18.72 9.49
CA GLY A 100 8.05 -19.75 9.54
C GLY A 100 9.46 -19.32 9.13
N THR A 101 9.62 -18.18 8.44
CA THR A 101 10.92 -17.58 8.14
C THR A 101 10.97 -16.16 8.66
N SER A 102 12.10 -15.75 9.24
CA SER A 102 12.23 -14.41 9.82
C SER A 102 12.75 -13.34 8.84
N GLY A 103 13.40 -13.77 7.76
CA GLY A 103 14.12 -12.86 6.86
C GLY A 103 15.37 -12.21 7.47
N SER A 104 15.73 -12.58 8.71
CA SER A 104 16.82 -11.95 9.45
C SER A 104 18.14 -11.95 8.68
N GLY A 105 18.81 -10.81 8.68
CA GLY A 105 20.08 -10.60 7.99
C GLY A 105 19.97 -10.33 6.49
N ARG A 106 18.76 -10.22 5.94
CA ARG A 106 18.50 -9.86 4.54
C ARG A 106 17.91 -8.47 4.45
N THR A 107 18.32 -7.72 3.46
CA THR A 107 17.83 -6.36 3.25
C THR A 107 16.89 -6.32 2.06
N VAL A 108 15.70 -5.76 2.26
CA VAL A 108 14.81 -5.31 1.19
C VAL A 108 15.12 -3.84 0.95
N ALA A 109 15.45 -3.48 -0.28
CA ALA A 109 15.58 -2.08 -0.66
C ALA A 109 14.26 -1.57 -1.25
N ILE A 110 14.00 -0.30 -1.04
CA ILE A 110 12.88 0.47 -1.58
C ILE A 110 13.48 1.61 -2.37
N VAL A 111 13.03 1.81 -3.59
CA VAL A 111 13.42 2.96 -4.41
C VAL A 111 12.20 3.83 -4.65
N ASP A 112 12.23 5.05 -4.11
CA ASP A 112 11.22 6.07 -4.30
C ASP A 112 11.85 7.40 -4.67
N ALA A 113 11.03 8.37 -5.10
CA ALA A 113 11.50 9.71 -5.39
C ALA A 113 11.23 10.65 -4.21
N MET A 114 12.00 11.74 -4.12
CA MET A 114 11.85 12.78 -3.12
C MET A 114 12.15 12.27 -1.70
N ASP A 115 11.99 13.12 -0.68
CA ASP A 115 12.24 12.75 0.73
C ASP A 115 10.93 12.61 1.50
N ASP A 116 10.85 11.59 2.32
CA ASP A 116 9.94 11.55 3.47
C ASP A 116 10.72 11.88 4.75
N PRO A 117 10.63 13.11 5.26
CA PRO A 117 11.33 13.51 6.47
C PRO A 117 10.93 12.71 7.72
N ASN A 118 9.73 12.12 7.75
CA ASN A 118 9.18 11.40 8.90
C ASN A 118 9.36 9.88 8.80
N ALA A 119 9.93 9.34 7.73
CA ALA A 119 10.01 7.91 7.40
C ALA A 119 10.40 7.00 8.58
N GLU A 120 11.46 7.31 9.34
CA GLU A 120 11.89 6.50 10.50
C GLU A 120 10.93 6.58 11.68
N ALA A 121 10.35 7.78 11.92
CA ALA A 121 9.41 7.99 13.02
C ALA A 121 8.08 7.26 12.76
N ASP A 122 7.58 7.36 11.55
CA ASP A 122 6.33 6.72 11.12
C ASP A 122 6.47 5.19 11.06
N LEU A 123 7.57 4.70 10.52
CA LEU A 123 7.93 3.29 10.58
C LEU A 123 7.97 2.76 12.03
N ALA A 124 8.54 3.53 12.97
CA ALA A 124 8.60 3.16 14.38
C ALA A 124 7.19 3.11 15.01
N ALA A 125 6.31 4.06 14.67
CA ALA A 125 4.93 4.10 15.12
C ALA A 125 4.14 2.88 14.59
N TYR A 126 4.23 2.59 13.29
CA TYR A 126 3.63 1.41 12.67
C TYR A 126 4.08 0.12 13.35
N ARG A 127 5.38 -0.09 13.45
CA ARG A 127 5.94 -1.33 14.03
C ARG A 127 5.58 -1.49 15.50
N SER A 128 5.56 -0.40 16.26
CA SER A 128 5.11 -0.40 17.66
C SER A 128 3.65 -0.78 17.80
N ALA A 129 2.76 -0.22 16.97
CA ALA A 129 1.33 -0.48 17.01
C ALA A 129 0.98 -1.96 16.79
N TYR A 130 1.76 -2.65 15.97
CA TYR A 130 1.55 -4.08 15.67
C TYR A 130 2.48 -5.03 16.44
N GLY A 131 3.26 -4.52 17.39
CA GLY A 131 4.18 -5.34 18.19
C GLY A 131 5.30 -5.99 17.36
N LEU A 132 5.69 -5.37 16.25
CA LEU A 132 6.81 -5.81 15.42
C LEU A 132 8.15 -5.38 16.05
N PRO A 133 9.25 -6.11 15.80
CA PRO A 133 10.56 -5.72 16.30
C PRO A 133 10.94 -4.31 15.85
N PRO A 134 11.58 -3.46 16.69
CA PRO A 134 12.06 -2.15 16.26
C PRO A 134 13.01 -2.25 15.07
N CYS A 135 12.84 -1.35 14.09
CA CYS A 135 13.72 -1.23 12.93
C CYS A 135 14.12 0.24 12.77
N THR A 136 15.33 0.56 13.20
CA THR A 136 15.83 1.94 13.30
C THR A 136 17.24 2.05 12.72
N THR A 137 17.65 3.27 12.43
CA THR A 137 19.05 3.59 12.08
C THR A 137 20.00 3.22 13.21
N ALA A 138 19.58 3.43 14.46
CA ALA A 138 20.38 3.15 15.65
C ALA A 138 20.69 1.66 15.83
N ASN A 139 19.79 0.75 15.46
CA ASN A 139 20.02 -0.70 15.55
C ASN A 139 20.50 -1.33 14.22
N GLY A 140 20.68 -0.52 13.17
CA GLY A 140 21.16 -0.94 11.88
C GLY A 140 20.13 -1.69 11.01
N CYS A 141 18.88 -1.77 11.46
CA CYS A 141 17.80 -2.40 10.70
C CYS A 141 17.28 -1.49 9.57
N PHE A 142 17.20 -0.19 9.80
CA PHE A 142 16.75 0.82 8.84
C PHE A 142 17.92 1.68 8.36
N ARG A 143 17.96 1.97 7.07
CA ARG A 143 18.86 2.96 6.47
C ARG A 143 18.10 3.78 5.45
N LYS A 144 18.28 5.10 5.47
CA LYS A 144 17.79 6.04 4.47
C LYS A 144 18.97 6.76 3.84
N VAL A 145 19.02 6.76 2.51
CA VAL A 145 20.09 7.37 1.72
C VAL A 145 19.52 8.03 0.45
N ASN A 146 20.24 9.01 -0.08
CA ASN A 146 19.94 9.57 -1.39
C ASN A 146 20.33 8.61 -2.53
N GLN A 147 19.98 8.95 -3.77
CA GLN A 147 20.26 8.14 -4.96
C GLN A 147 21.76 7.78 -5.17
N SER A 148 22.68 8.45 -4.50
CA SER A 148 24.12 8.17 -4.57
C SER A 148 24.62 7.39 -3.35
N GLY A 149 23.74 6.88 -2.51
CA GLY A 149 24.08 6.07 -1.33
C GLY A 149 24.54 6.84 -0.10
N HIS A 150 24.40 8.18 -0.08
CA HIS A 150 24.80 9.02 1.04
C HIS A 150 23.61 9.35 1.94
N ALA A 151 23.84 9.39 3.25
CA ALA A 151 22.82 9.78 4.22
C ALA A 151 22.46 11.30 4.17
N SER A 152 23.26 12.12 3.47
CA SER A 152 23.02 13.56 3.32
C SER A 152 23.84 14.10 2.13
N PRO A 153 23.36 15.15 1.40
CA PRO A 153 22.02 15.72 1.53
C PRO A 153 20.94 14.79 0.94
N LEU A 154 19.79 14.76 1.58
CA LEU A 154 18.59 14.09 1.05
C LEU A 154 17.87 15.00 0.04
N PRO A 155 16.95 14.50 -0.79
CA PRO A 155 16.11 15.29 -1.66
C PRO A 155 15.22 16.29 -0.90
N ALA A 156 14.44 17.09 -1.60
CA ALA A 156 13.37 17.87 -1.00
C ALA A 156 12.21 16.94 -0.60
N GLY A 157 11.51 17.26 0.50
CA GLY A 157 10.31 16.55 0.91
C GLY A 157 9.15 16.76 -0.08
N ASP A 158 8.36 15.71 -0.30
CA ASP A 158 7.14 15.74 -1.12
C ASP A 158 6.05 14.87 -0.48
N HIS A 159 4.84 15.42 -0.34
CA HIS A 159 3.74 14.76 0.39
C HIS A 159 3.28 13.46 -0.25
N GLY A 160 3.12 13.45 -1.57
CA GLY A 160 2.63 12.28 -2.27
C GLY A 160 3.66 11.14 -2.27
N TRP A 161 4.92 11.48 -2.38
CA TRP A 161 6.00 10.51 -2.29
C TRP A 161 6.24 10.06 -0.84
N ALA A 162 6.02 10.89 0.17
CA ALA A 162 6.10 10.47 1.56
C ALA A 162 5.02 9.44 1.93
N GLU A 163 3.79 9.62 1.44
CA GLU A 163 2.74 8.60 1.58
C GLU A 163 3.13 7.27 0.90
N GLU A 164 3.78 7.33 -0.27
CA GLU A 164 4.30 6.13 -0.95
C GLU A 164 5.43 5.47 -0.16
N VAL A 165 6.40 6.25 0.32
CA VAL A 165 7.50 5.76 1.17
C VAL A 165 6.96 5.07 2.42
N SER A 166 6.02 5.70 3.13
CA SER A 166 5.40 5.12 4.32
C SER A 166 4.68 3.82 4.01
N LEU A 167 3.94 3.75 2.89
CA LEU A 167 3.30 2.51 2.42
C LEU A 167 4.33 1.39 2.20
N ASP A 168 5.40 1.68 1.47
CA ASP A 168 6.42 0.67 1.12
C ASP A 168 7.14 0.16 2.37
N LEU A 169 7.53 1.05 3.29
CA LEU A 169 8.16 0.72 4.56
C LEU A 169 7.27 -0.18 5.43
N ASP A 170 5.98 0.16 5.50
CA ASP A 170 4.99 -0.57 6.29
C ASP A 170 4.72 -1.95 5.69
N MET A 171 4.64 -2.07 4.37
CA MET A 171 4.41 -3.36 3.71
C MET A 171 5.62 -4.29 3.80
N VAL A 172 6.85 -3.77 3.71
CA VAL A 172 8.05 -4.56 4.00
C VAL A 172 8.03 -5.03 5.45
N SER A 173 7.68 -4.14 6.40
CA SER A 173 7.57 -4.49 7.83
C SER A 173 6.48 -5.53 8.08
N ALA A 174 5.34 -5.43 7.42
CA ALA A 174 4.23 -6.36 7.57
C ALA A 174 4.56 -7.76 7.05
N ALA A 175 5.15 -7.84 5.86
CA ALA A 175 5.46 -9.11 5.22
C ALA A 175 6.73 -9.76 5.80
N CYS A 176 7.80 -9.00 6.02
CA CYS A 176 9.09 -9.47 6.51
C CYS A 176 9.57 -8.69 7.76
N PRO A 177 8.95 -8.87 8.94
CA PRO A 177 9.29 -8.08 10.13
C PRO A 177 10.73 -8.23 10.63
N GLY A 178 11.45 -9.25 10.21
CA GLY A 178 12.87 -9.47 10.53
C GLY A 178 13.85 -9.02 9.45
N CYS A 179 13.37 -8.55 8.32
CA CYS A 179 14.24 -7.98 7.28
C CYS A 179 14.79 -6.61 7.70
N HIS A 180 15.98 -6.29 7.24
CA HIS A 180 16.48 -4.93 7.22
C HIS A 180 15.85 -4.18 6.04
N ILE A 181 15.76 -2.85 6.16
CA ILE A 181 15.17 -1.99 5.13
C ILE A 181 16.19 -0.94 4.72
N LEU A 182 16.42 -0.81 3.42
CA LEU A 182 17.18 0.28 2.81
C LEU A 182 16.22 1.13 1.98
N LEU A 183 15.96 2.36 2.39
CA LEU A 183 15.25 3.36 1.59
C LEU A 183 16.28 4.16 0.78
N VAL A 184 16.12 4.15 -0.55
CA VAL A 184 16.94 4.95 -1.47
C VAL A 184 16.05 5.98 -2.14
N GLU A 185 16.25 7.24 -1.80
CA GLU A 185 15.46 8.37 -2.28
C GLU A 185 16.11 9.01 -3.51
N ALA A 186 15.46 8.86 -4.66
CA ALA A 186 15.86 9.54 -5.88
C ALA A 186 15.60 11.05 -5.75
N LYS A 187 16.48 11.86 -6.34
CA LYS A 187 16.39 13.31 -6.30
C LYS A 187 15.08 13.86 -6.87
N SER A 188 14.50 13.15 -7.82
CA SER A 188 13.21 13.48 -8.44
C SER A 188 12.60 12.24 -9.09
N ALA A 189 11.34 12.34 -9.50
CA ALA A 189 10.64 11.30 -10.24
C ALA A 189 11.07 11.16 -11.72
N ASN A 190 12.14 11.84 -12.15
CA ASN A 190 12.69 11.66 -13.49
C ASN A 190 13.41 10.33 -13.62
N VAL A 191 13.23 9.66 -14.74
CA VAL A 191 13.84 8.34 -15.02
C VAL A 191 15.34 8.30 -14.73
N PRO A 192 16.20 9.25 -15.12
CA PRO A 192 17.62 9.19 -14.81
C PRO A 192 17.95 9.21 -13.31
N ASP A 193 17.18 9.94 -12.50
CA ASP A 193 17.38 9.98 -11.04
C ASP A 193 16.93 8.66 -10.40
N LEU A 194 15.79 8.09 -10.84
CA LEU A 194 15.31 6.79 -10.39
C LEU A 194 16.25 5.65 -10.77
N MET A 195 16.82 5.67 -11.99
CA MET A 195 17.81 4.65 -12.42
C MET A 195 19.09 4.72 -11.58
N THR A 196 19.52 5.93 -11.20
CA THR A 196 20.66 6.09 -10.29
C THR A 196 20.36 5.52 -8.90
N ALA A 197 19.14 5.70 -8.42
CA ALA A 197 18.69 5.14 -7.14
C ALA A 197 18.56 3.60 -7.21
N GLU A 198 18.06 3.06 -8.31
CA GLU A 198 17.95 1.61 -8.55
C GLU A 198 19.32 0.94 -8.53
N ASP A 199 20.31 1.47 -9.26
CA ASP A 199 21.68 0.96 -9.23
C ASP A 199 22.27 1.00 -7.81
N THR A 200 22.04 2.07 -7.07
CA THR A 200 22.49 2.19 -5.68
C THR A 200 21.83 1.14 -4.79
N ALA A 201 20.52 0.94 -4.91
CA ALA A 201 19.78 -0.05 -4.16
C ALA A 201 20.29 -1.46 -4.46
N ALA A 202 20.30 -1.84 -5.74
CA ALA A 202 20.64 -3.20 -6.17
C ALA A 202 22.11 -3.57 -5.96
N THR A 203 23.03 -2.61 -5.91
CA THR A 203 24.46 -2.85 -5.67
C THR A 203 24.88 -2.71 -4.20
N THR A 204 23.98 -2.26 -3.33
CA THR A 204 24.26 -2.17 -1.89
C THR A 204 24.39 -3.56 -1.27
N SER A 205 25.51 -3.80 -0.58
CA SER A 205 25.80 -5.09 0.07
C SER A 205 24.69 -5.51 1.04
N GLY A 206 24.24 -6.75 0.94
CA GLY A 206 23.21 -7.34 1.78
C GLY A 206 21.79 -7.16 1.23
N VAL A 207 21.59 -6.35 0.21
CA VAL A 207 20.31 -6.25 -0.51
C VAL A 207 20.08 -7.54 -1.30
N VAL A 208 18.91 -8.13 -1.12
CA VAL A 208 18.48 -9.36 -1.80
C VAL A 208 17.26 -9.12 -2.69
N SER A 209 16.52 -8.06 -2.44
CA SER A 209 15.41 -7.63 -3.30
C SER A 209 15.23 -6.12 -3.28
N VAL A 210 14.70 -5.56 -4.37
CA VAL A 210 14.37 -4.15 -4.54
C VAL A 210 12.89 -4.04 -4.90
N SER A 211 12.16 -3.10 -4.28
CA SER A 211 10.78 -2.75 -4.60
C SER A 211 10.72 -1.41 -5.30
N ASN A 212 9.95 -1.36 -6.40
CA ASN A 212 9.67 -0.16 -7.19
C ASN A 212 8.15 0.04 -7.26
N SER A 213 7.64 0.96 -6.46
CA SER A 213 6.20 1.27 -6.34
C SER A 213 5.79 2.44 -7.22
N TRP A 214 6.39 2.56 -8.38
CA TRP A 214 6.20 3.67 -9.31
C TRP A 214 6.28 3.20 -10.77
N GLY A 215 5.83 4.07 -11.66
CA GLY A 215 5.95 3.81 -13.09
C GLY A 215 5.44 4.96 -13.95
N GLY A 216 5.54 4.73 -15.23
CA GLY A 216 5.12 5.66 -16.26
C GLY A 216 4.66 4.96 -17.53
N THR A 217 4.28 5.75 -18.52
CA THR A 217 3.89 5.25 -19.84
C THR A 217 5.10 4.68 -20.57
N GLU A 218 4.94 3.53 -21.20
CA GLU A 218 5.95 3.00 -22.12
C GLU A 218 6.16 3.94 -23.31
N ASP A 219 7.42 4.08 -23.73
CA ASP A 219 7.79 4.72 -24.98
C ASP A 219 9.01 4.00 -25.62
N ASN A 220 9.49 4.50 -26.71
CA ASN A 220 10.60 3.88 -27.45
C ASN A 220 11.99 4.06 -26.81
N THR A 221 12.09 4.74 -25.69
CA THR A 221 13.35 4.99 -24.97
C THR A 221 13.58 4.04 -23.81
N ILE A 222 12.51 3.38 -23.30
CA ILE A 222 12.55 2.56 -22.07
C ILE A 222 13.55 1.40 -22.18
N THR A 223 13.67 0.76 -23.35
CA THR A 223 14.61 -0.35 -23.55
C THR A 223 16.07 0.06 -23.37
N SER A 224 16.38 1.35 -23.49
CA SER A 224 17.72 1.87 -23.31
C SER A 224 18.17 1.97 -21.85
N VAL A 225 17.22 1.95 -20.91
CA VAL A 225 17.48 2.05 -19.46
C VAL A 225 17.20 0.76 -18.70
N ASP A 226 16.73 -0.28 -19.36
CA ASP A 226 16.42 -1.58 -18.77
C ASP A 226 17.61 -2.26 -18.08
N SER A 227 18.84 -1.95 -18.48
CA SER A 227 20.05 -2.51 -17.86
C SER A 227 20.19 -2.17 -16.38
N HIS A 228 19.55 -1.08 -15.92
CA HIS A 228 19.51 -0.70 -14.50
C HIS A 228 18.71 -1.67 -13.62
N PHE A 229 17.88 -2.52 -14.22
CA PHE A 229 17.17 -3.60 -13.52
C PHE A 229 17.86 -4.96 -13.66
N HIS A 230 18.97 -5.06 -14.37
CA HIS A 230 19.67 -6.33 -14.59
C HIS A 230 20.74 -6.60 -13.54
N HIS A 231 20.32 -7.03 -12.36
CA HIS A 231 21.19 -7.36 -11.24
C HIS A 231 21.04 -8.84 -10.82
N PRO A 232 21.75 -9.77 -11.45
CA PRO A 232 21.68 -11.20 -11.09
C PRO A 232 21.95 -11.44 -9.61
N GLY A 233 21.06 -12.15 -8.95
CA GLY A 233 21.14 -12.41 -7.51
C GLY A 233 20.36 -11.41 -6.64
N VAL A 234 19.74 -10.39 -7.25
CA VAL A 234 18.80 -9.46 -6.61
C VAL A 234 17.46 -9.57 -7.31
N ALA A 235 16.39 -9.85 -6.56
CA ALA A 235 15.04 -9.87 -7.11
C ALA A 235 14.50 -8.43 -7.17
N ILE A 236 14.15 -7.96 -8.36
CA ILE A 236 13.59 -6.62 -8.55
C ILE A 236 12.11 -6.74 -8.86
N THR A 237 11.26 -6.10 -8.06
CA THR A 237 9.82 -6.04 -8.25
C THR A 237 9.41 -4.66 -8.74
N ALA A 238 8.36 -4.60 -9.56
CA ALA A 238 7.79 -3.36 -10.03
C ALA A 238 6.27 -3.44 -10.09
N SER A 239 5.60 -2.45 -9.55
CA SER A 239 4.15 -2.29 -9.58
C SER A 239 3.62 -2.19 -11.00
N SER A 240 2.58 -2.96 -11.34
CA SER A 240 2.04 -3.02 -12.70
C SER A 240 1.25 -1.78 -13.12
N GLY A 241 0.88 -0.92 -12.16
CA GLY A 241 0.09 0.29 -12.37
C GLY A 241 -1.35 0.16 -11.88
N ASP A 242 -2.03 1.31 -11.77
CA ASP A 242 -3.33 1.47 -11.12
C ASP A 242 -4.43 2.01 -12.03
N SER A 243 -4.23 1.93 -13.33
CA SER A 243 -5.17 2.49 -14.32
C SER A 243 -5.96 1.42 -15.10
N GLY A 244 -6.00 0.18 -14.58
CA GLY A 244 -6.64 -0.94 -15.25
C GLY A 244 -5.84 -1.44 -16.46
N TYR A 245 -6.54 -2.05 -17.41
CA TYR A 245 -5.92 -2.65 -18.58
C TYR A 245 -5.07 -1.64 -19.37
N GLY A 246 -3.79 -1.85 -19.32
CA GLY A 246 -2.73 -1.03 -19.88
C GLY A 246 -1.40 -1.40 -19.23
N VAL A 247 -0.29 -1.18 -19.93
CA VAL A 247 1.05 -1.54 -19.49
C VAL A 247 1.77 -0.30 -19.00
N SER A 248 2.44 -0.43 -17.86
CA SER A 248 3.35 0.57 -17.31
C SER A 248 4.78 0.07 -17.33
N TRP A 249 5.75 0.97 -17.51
CA TRP A 249 7.15 0.74 -17.25
C TRP A 249 7.48 1.27 -15.83
N PRO A 250 8.34 0.60 -15.01
CA PRO A 250 9.25 -0.47 -15.35
C PRO A 250 8.68 -1.90 -15.27
N ALA A 251 7.39 -2.09 -14.96
CA ALA A 251 6.79 -3.42 -14.89
C ALA A 251 6.89 -4.19 -16.22
N SER A 252 6.97 -3.51 -17.35
CA SER A 252 7.17 -4.16 -18.66
C SER A 252 8.60 -4.59 -18.92
N SER A 253 9.59 -4.15 -18.14
CA SER A 253 10.97 -4.60 -18.31
C SER A 253 11.09 -6.13 -18.18
N PRO A 254 11.86 -6.81 -19.04
CA PRO A 254 12.08 -8.25 -18.91
C PRO A 254 12.98 -8.61 -17.71
N TYR A 255 13.55 -7.64 -17.02
CA TYR A 255 14.46 -7.82 -15.90
C TYR A 255 13.78 -7.75 -14.53
N VAL A 256 12.51 -7.34 -14.46
CA VAL A 256 11.77 -7.25 -13.20
C VAL A 256 10.72 -8.36 -13.07
N THR A 257 10.29 -8.61 -11.84
CA THR A 257 9.03 -9.29 -11.55
C THR A 257 7.93 -8.25 -11.52
N ALA A 258 7.07 -8.23 -12.53
CA ALA A 258 5.91 -7.34 -12.59
C ALA A 258 4.82 -7.79 -11.61
N VAL A 259 4.39 -6.91 -10.73
CA VAL A 259 3.45 -7.23 -9.66
C VAL A 259 2.09 -6.59 -9.90
N GLY A 260 1.11 -7.42 -10.20
CA GLY A 260 -0.30 -7.04 -10.36
C GLY A 260 -1.03 -6.92 -9.03
N GLY A 261 -2.35 -6.73 -9.10
CA GLY A 261 -3.17 -6.42 -7.93
C GLY A 261 -4.43 -7.27 -7.79
N THR A 262 -4.77 -7.60 -6.54
CA THR A 262 -5.99 -8.33 -6.20
C THR A 262 -6.85 -7.57 -5.19
N SER A 263 -8.15 -7.91 -5.17
CA SER A 263 -9.07 -7.65 -4.07
C SER A 263 -9.03 -8.87 -3.15
N LEU A 264 -8.48 -8.71 -1.93
CA LEU A 264 -8.33 -9.77 -0.93
C LEU A 264 -9.54 -9.78 0.02
N SER A 265 -10.09 -10.94 0.31
CA SER A 265 -11.22 -11.07 1.24
C SER A 265 -11.09 -12.31 2.13
N LYS A 266 -11.55 -12.20 3.38
CA LYS A 266 -11.68 -13.37 4.27
C LYS A 266 -12.75 -14.33 3.71
N ALA A 267 -12.50 -15.63 3.82
CA ALA A 267 -13.41 -16.67 3.34
C ALA A 267 -13.41 -17.89 4.25
N SER A 268 -14.50 -18.67 4.22
CA SER A 268 -14.65 -19.92 5.00
C SER A 268 -14.11 -21.16 4.29
N ASN A 269 -13.11 -20.99 3.44
CA ASN A 269 -12.40 -22.09 2.77
C ASN A 269 -11.16 -22.52 3.59
N SER A 270 -10.46 -23.57 3.14
CA SER A 270 -9.27 -24.10 3.83
C SER A 270 -8.08 -23.12 3.88
N ARG A 271 -8.02 -22.12 2.97
CA ARG A 271 -7.05 -21.04 3.00
C ARG A 271 -7.43 -19.96 4.02
N GLY A 272 -8.73 -19.79 4.32
CA GLY A 272 -9.29 -18.69 5.09
C GLY A 272 -9.43 -17.37 4.31
N TRP A 273 -9.03 -17.36 3.03
CA TRP A 273 -8.95 -16.19 2.17
C TRP A 273 -9.36 -16.51 0.74
N THR A 274 -9.84 -15.50 0.02
CA THR A 274 -10.10 -15.54 -1.41
C THR A 274 -9.64 -14.25 -2.06
N GLU A 275 -9.32 -14.32 -3.35
CA GLU A 275 -8.88 -13.16 -4.13
C GLU A 275 -9.55 -13.12 -5.49
N THR A 276 -9.78 -11.92 -5.98
CA THR A 276 -10.19 -11.63 -7.35
C THR A 276 -9.26 -10.58 -7.94
N ALA A 277 -9.08 -10.56 -9.26
CA ALA A 277 -8.31 -9.49 -9.89
C ALA A 277 -8.92 -8.12 -9.56
N TRP A 278 -8.10 -7.19 -9.12
CA TRP A 278 -8.52 -5.81 -8.89
C TRP A 278 -8.69 -5.08 -10.22
N SER A 279 -9.78 -4.32 -10.35
CA SER A 279 -10.10 -3.60 -11.59
C SER A 279 -9.10 -2.48 -11.93
N GLY A 280 -8.35 -1.99 -10.95
CA GLY A 280 -7.31 -0.98 -11.13
C GLY A 280 -5.95 -1.53 -11.55
N ALA A 281 -5.66 -2.82 -11.32
CA ALA A 281 -4.36 -3.40 -11.61
C ALA A 281 -3.95 -3.24 -13.08
N GLY A 282 -2.70 -2.83 -13.31
CA GLY A 282 -2.13 -2.75 -14.67
C GLY A 282 -1.89 -4.13 -15.27
N SER A 283 -2.17 -4.30 -16.55
CA SER A 283 -1.84 -5.52 -17.30
C SER A 283 -1.87 -5.29 -18.79
N GLY A 284 -1.25 -6.17 -19.56
CA GLY A 284 -1.34 -6.12 -21.01
C GLY A 284 -0.10 -6.63 -21.73
N CYS A 285 -0.04 -6.35 -23.01
CA CYS A 285 1.08 -6.68 -23.89
C CYS A 285 1.90 -5.42 -24.13
N SER A 286 3.19 -5.42 -23.75
CA SER A 286 4.10 -4.31 -24.04
C SER A 286 4.14 -3.99 -25.53
N ALA A 287 4.23 -2.72 -25.86
CA ALA A 287 4.45 -2.29 -27.24
C ALA A 287 5.93 -2.35 -27.64
N TYR A 288 6.84 -2.34 -26.67
CA TYR A 288 8.28 -2.16 -26.91
C TYR A 288 9.12 -3.36 -26.47
N GLU A 289 8.86 -3.91 -25.27
CA GLU A 289 9.70 -4.91 -24.65
C GLU A 289 9.59 -6.30 -25.28
N ALA A 290 10.74 -6.93 -25.51
CA ALA A 290 10.77 -8.28 -26.05
C ALA A 290 10.21 -9.29 -25.05
N LYS A 291 9.47 -10.28 -25.53
CA LYS A 291 8.99 -11.38 -24.69
C LYS A 291 10.21 -12.18 -24.19
N PRO A 292 10.40 -12.29 -22.86
CA PRO A 292 11.45 -13.14 -22.33
C PRO A 292 11.14 -14.63 -22.56
N SER A 293 12.17 -15.45 -22.68
CA SER A 293 12.07 -16.86 -23.01
C SER A 293 11.28 -17.71 -22.00
N TRP A 294 11.12 -17.23 -20.79
CA TRP A 294 10.37 -17.91 -19.74
C TRP A 294 8.85 -17.60 -19.76
N GLN A 295 8.39 -16.57 -20.51
CA GLN A 295 6.97 -16.32 -20.75
C GLN A 295 6.48 -17.12 -21.96
N HIS A 296 5.41 -17.91 -21.77
CA HIS A 296 4.89 -18.82 -22.79
C HIS A 296 3.43 -18.55 -23.18
N ASP A 297 2.85 -17.43 -22.74
CA ASP A 297 1.53 -17.02 -23.16
C ASP A 297 1.47 -16.72 -24.67
N SER A 298 0.36 -17.07 -25.33
CA SER A 298 0.31 -17.18 -26.78
C SER A 298 -0.26 -15.96 -27.51
N ARG A 299 -0.94 -15.04 -26.82
CA ARG A 299 -1.65 -13.93 -27.48
C ARG A 299 -0.91 -12.60 -27.46
N CYS A 300 0.25 -12.54 -26.84
CA CYS A 300 1.13 -11.38 -26.85
C CYS A 300 2.47 -11.80 -27.48
N ALA A 301 2.94 -11.09 -28.48
CA ALA A 301 4.24 -11.34 -29.10
C ALA A 301 5.41 -10.67 -28.35
N LYS A 302 5.10 -9.83 -27.38
CA LYS A 302 6.00 -9.03 -26.56
C LYS A 302 5.89 -9.45 -25.09
N ARG A 303 6.62 -8.76 -24.20
CA ARG A 303 6.49 -8.93 -22.74
C ARG A 303 5.04 -8.74 -22.29
N THR A 304 4.52 -9.68 -21.50
CA THR A 304 3.18 -9.60 -20.93
C THR A 304 3.27 -9.27 -19.45
N VAL A 305 2.49 -8.28 -18.99
CA VAL A 305 2.38 -7.82 -17.59
C VAL A 305 1.03 -8.32 -17.06
N ALA A 306 0.93 -8.86 -15.79
CA ALA A 306 1.92 -9.02 -14.75
C ALA A 306 2.52 -10.45 -14.70
N ASP A 307 3.44 -10.71 -13.73
CA ASP A 307 4.00 -12.04 -13.47
C ASP A 307 3.36 -12.73 -12.28
N VAL A 308 3.15 -11.98 -11.20
CA VAL A 308 2.51 -12.37 -9.95
C VAL A 308 1.66 -11.21 -9.41
N ALA A 309 0.90 -11.43 -8.34
CA ALA A 309 0.12 -10.37 -7.72
C ALA A 309 0.09 -10.49 -6.18
N ALA A 310 -0.39 -9.44 -5.53
CA ALA A 310 -0.81 -9.43 -4.14
C ALA A 310 -1.96 -8.42 -3.97
N VAL A 311 -2.46 -8.22 -2.72
CA VAL A 311 -3.53 -7.26 -2.44
C VAL A 311 -3.16 -5.86 -2.92
N ALA A 312 -4.12 -5.20 -3.57
CA ALA A 312 -3.97 -3.86 -4.14
C ALA A 312 -5.26 -3.03 -4.13
N ASP A 313 -6.43 -3.66 -4.04
CA ASP A 313 -7.71 -2.93 -4.08
C ASP A 313 -7.87 -2.05 -2.82
N PRO A 314 -7.99 -0.71 -2.96
CA PRO A 314 -8.21 0.17 -1.81
C PRO A 314 -9.48 -0.13 -1.01
N ASN A 315 -10.46 -0.84 -1.59
CA ASN A 315 -11.66 -1.25 -0.85
C ASN A 315 -11.40 -2.47 0.06
N THR A 316 -10.29 -3.15 -0.14
CA THR A 316 -9.76 -4.22 0.69
C THR A 316 -8.31 -3.92 1.03
N GLY A 317 -8.05 -2.66 1.35
CA GLY A 317 -6.73 -2.08 1.52
C GLY A 317 -6.00 -2.50 2.78
N VAL A 318 -4.83 -1.96 2.94
CA VAL A 318 -3.92 -2.22 4.06
C VAL A 318 -3.80 -1.02 4.97
N ALA A 319 -3.49 -1.25 6.23
CA ALA A 319 -3.19 -0.18 7.18
C ALA A 319 -1.81 0.41 6.91
N VAL A 320 -1.73 1.73 6.85
CA VAL A 320 -0.48 2.49 6.70
C VAL A 320 -0.48 3.63 7.70
N TYR A 321 0.70 3.99 8.20
CA TYR A 321 0.90 5.11 9.10
C TYR A 321 1.83 6.14 8.47
N ASP A 322 1.31 7.33 8.18
CA ASP A 322 2.05 8.47 7.63
C ASP A 322 1.65 9.76 8.32
N THR A 323 2.61 10.59 8.69
CA THR A 323 2.38 11.89 9.35
C THR A 323 2.95 13.07 8.56
N TYR A 324 3.61 12.83 7.43
CA TYR A 324 4.14 13.90 6.63
C TYR A 324 3.05 14.49 5.73
N ASN A 325 2.31 15.49 6.27
CA ASN A 325 1.25 16.26 5.58
C ASN A 325 0.10 15.42 5.02
N ASN A 326 -0.49 14.62 5.89
CA ASN A 326 -1.52 13.63 5.60
C ASN A 326 -2.89 14.17 5.13
N CYS A 327 -2.93 15.15 4.26
CA CYS A 327 -4.17 15.72 3.75
C CYS A 327 -4.37 15.65 2.22
N GLY A 328 -3.75 14.70 1.57
CA GLY A 328 -4.05 14.41 0.15
C GLY A 328 -3.63 15.47 -0.85
N GLY A 329 -2.55 16.19 -0.58
CA GLY A 329 -1.81 17.04 -1.51
C GLY A 329 -2.56 18.25 -2.08
N GLY A 330 -1.98 19.42 -1.93
CA GLY A 330 -2.38 20.64 -2.61
C GLY A 330 -2.39 21.88 -1.70
N MET A 331 -2.20 23.05 -2.28
CA MET A 331 -2.14 24.34 -1.59
C MET A 331 -3.33 24.65 -0.66
N LEU A 332 -4.44 23.94 -0.81
CA LEU A 332 -5.63 24.03 0.06
C LEU A 332 -5.48 23.21 1.34
N CYS A 333 -4.68 22.17 1.31
CA CYS A 333 -4.40 21.31 2.45
C CYS A 333 -3.60 22.01 3.53
N ASP A 334 -2.51 22.67 3.18
CA ASP A 334 -1.72 23.47 4.12
C ASP A 334 -2.59 24.56 4.79
N THR A 335 -3.53 25.14 4.06
CA THR A 335 -4.46 26.14 4.60
C THR A 335 -5.50 25.46 5.52
N GLU A 336 -6.01 24.30 5.19
CA GLU A 336 -6.98 23.57 6.02
C GLU A 336 -6.35 23.04 7.31
N LEU A 337 -5.11 22.55 7.28
CA LEU A 337 -4.34 22.17 8.47
C LEU A 337 -4.05 23.39 9.36
N GLN A 338 -3.59 24.51 8.79
CA GLN A 338 -3.31 25.74 9.53
C GLN A 338 -4.58 26.34 10.17
N LEU A 339 -5.73 26.12 9.58
CA LEU A 339 -7.03 26.59 10.09
C LEU A 339 -7.71 25.57 11.02
N GLY A 340 -7.10 24.38 11.28
CA GLY A 340 -7.69 23.31 12.08
C GLY A 340 -8.96 22.70 11.47
N LEU A 341 -9.16 22.89 10.19
CA LEU A 341 -10.33 22.40 9.45
C LEU A 341 -10.09 20.99 8.85
N ALA A 342 -8.84 20.62 8.62
CA ALA A 342 -8.45 19.23 8.42
C ALA A 342 -8.04 18.69 9.80
N GLN A 343 -8.81 17.78 10.36
CA GLN A 343 -8.33 17.00 11.48
C GLN A 343 -7.35 16.00 10.89
N GLY A 344 -6.05 16.20 11.13
CA GLY A 344 -5.07 15.14 11.02
C GLY A 344 -5.54 14.04 11.96
N ALA A 345 -6.22 13.04 11.45
CA ALA A 345 -6.36 11.81 12.21
C ALA A 345 -4.96 11.25 12.41
N ASP A 346 -4.74 10.55 13.48
CA ASP A 346 -3.53 9.91 14.03
C ASP A 346 -2.51 9.30 13.04
N GLY A 347 -2.46 9.74 11.80
CA GLY A 347 -1.59 9.24 10.73
C GLY A 347 -2.05 7.90 10.10
N TRP A 348 -3.07 7.24 10.60
CA TRP A 348 -3.56 5.96 10.06
C TRP A 348 -4.50 6.16 8.88
N VAL A 349 -4.17 5.51 7.75
CA VAL A 349 -4.96 5.51 6.51
C VAL A 349 -5.13 4.10 5.95
N GLU A 350 -6.21 3.89 5.19
CA GLU A 350 -6.42 2.65 4.42
C GLU A 350 -5.96 2.88 2.98
N VAL A 351 -5.00 2.08 2.54
CA VAL A 351 -4.30 2.25 1.28
C VAL A 351 -4.41 1.00 0.41
N GLY A 352 -4.52 1.20 -0.88
CA GLY A 352 -4.39 0.21 -1.94
C GLY A 352 -3.40 0.66 -3.00
N GLY A 353 -3.58 0.18 -4.21
CA GLY A 353 -2.66 0.36 -5.33
C GLY A 353 -1.70 -0.81 -5.50
N THR A 354 -1.13 -0.96 -6.68
CA THR A 354 -0.09 -1.98 -6.91
C THR A 354 1.20 -1.68 -6.15
N SER A 355 1.32 -0.49 -5.58
CA SER A 355 2.32 -0.10 -4.58
C SER A 355 2.25 -0.91 -3.28
N VAL A 356 1.08 -1.42 -2.89
CA VAL A 356 0.96 -2.38 -1.77
C VAL A 356 1.59 -3.71 -2.15
N SER A 357 1.32 -4.18 -3.36
CA SER A 357 1.71 -5.52 -3.79
C SER A 357 3.20 -5.68 -4.07
N SER A 358 3.88 -4.66 -4.64
CA SER A 358 5.31 -4.74 -4.97
C SER A 358 6.20 -4.98 -3.75
N PRO A 359 6.15 -4.19 -2.65
CA PRO A 359 6.98 -4.42 -1.47
C PRO A 359 6.63 -5.72 -0.73
N ILE A 360 5.38 -6.18 -0.79
CA ILE A 360 5.01 -7.51 -0.28
C ILE A 360 5.77 -8.58 -1.05
N ILE A 361 5.77 -8.56 -2.39
CA ILE A 361 6.47 -9.57 -3.21
C ILE A 361 7.98 -9.47 -3.04
N ALA A 362 8.58 -8.28 -2.98
CA ALA A 362 9.99 -8.09 -2.67
C ALA A 362 10.37 -8.73 -1.32
N SER A 363 9.49 -8.56 -0.32
CA SER A 363 9.63 -9.19 0.99
C SER A 363 9.52 -10.71 0.94
N VAL A 364 8.66 -11.26 0.08
CA VAL A 364 8.53 -12.73 -0.08
C VAL A 364 9.81 -13.31 -0.68
N TYR A 365 10.45 -12.64 -1.65
CA TYR A 365 11.77 -13.01 -2.15
C TYR A 365 12.83 -12.98 -1.03
N ALA A 366 12.81 -11.94 -0.21
CA ALA A 366 13.73 -11.88 0.93
C ALA A 366 13.47 -13.00 1.96
N LEU A 367 12.21 -13.35 2.22
CA LEU A 367 11.86 -14.48 3.09
C LEU A 367 12.28 -15.83 2.50
N ALA A 368 12.20 -16.02 1.20
CA ALA A 368 12.62 -17.23 0.49
C ALA A 368 14.14 -17.47 0.64
N GLY A 369 14.92 -16.40 0.49
CA GLY A 369 16.36 -16.44 0.73
C GLY A 369 17.19 -17.19 -0.29
N ASN A 370 16.67 -17.36 -1.48
CA ASN A 370 17.30 -18.05 -2.61
C ASN A 370 17.50 -17.13 -3.83
N THR A 371 17.57 -15.82 -3.62
CA THR A 371 17.65 -14.82 -4.71
C THR A 371 18.87 -15.03 -5.62
N SER A 372 19.91 -15.70 -5.14
CA SER A 372 21.04 -16.14 -6.00
C SER A 372 20.60 -17.06 -7.16
N GLN A 373 19.41 -17.67 -7.09
CA GLN A 373 18.83 -18.50 -8.14
C GLN A 373 17.79 -17.73 -8.98
N VAL A 374 17.44 -16.52 -8.55
CA VAL A 374 16.49 -15.68 -9.26
C VAL A 374 17.16 -15.02 -10.44
N VAL A 375 16.63 -15.27 -11.61
CA VAL A 375 17.04 -14.64 -12.87
C VAL A 375 15.82 -13.84 -13.36
N ASN A 376 15.85 -12.55 -13.11
CA ASN A 376 14.76 -11.63 -13.47
C ASN A 376 13.40 -12.13 -12.90
N GLY A 377 12.28 -11.94 -13.58
CA GLY A 377 10.96 -12.43 -13.20
C GLY A 377 10.68 -13.92 -13.47
N SER A 378 11.70 -14.74 -13.78
CA SER A 378 11.51 -16.11 -14.26
C SER A 378 11.14 -17.15 -13.19
N TYR A 379 11.59 -16.95 -11.95
CA TYR A 379 11.51 -17.96 -10.89
C TYR A 379 10.08 -18.45 -10.61
N PRO A 380 9.04 -17.60 -10.48
CA PRO A 380 7.66 -18.02 -10.29
C PRO A 380 7.13 -18.92 -11.40
N TYR A 381 7.60 -18.75 -12.64
CA TYR A 381 7.13 -19.53 -13.80
C TYR A 381 7.52 -21.02 -13.70
N SER A 382 8.60 -21.34 -13.02
CA SER A 382 9.03 -22.72 -12.77
C SER A 382 8.47 -23.31 -11.46
N HIS A 383 7.85 -22.48 -10.60
CA HIS A 383 7.39 -22.87 -9.27
C HIS A 383 5.90 -22.57 -9.03
N LYS A 384 5.09 -22.56 -10.08
CA LYS A 384 3.63 -22.28 -10.06
C LYS A 384 2.83 -22.96 -8.95
N PRO A 385 3.10 -24.25 -8.57
CA PRO A 385 2.32 -24.91 -7.51
C PRO A 385 2.41 -24.24 -6.13
N ALA A 386 3.38 -23.33 -5.91
CA ALA A 386 3.54 -22.57 -4.69
C ALA A 386 2.86 -21.19 -4.76
N LEU A 387 1.91 -21.01 -5.68
CA LEU A 387 1.08 -19.83 -5.81
C LEU A 387 -0.40 -20.19 -5.64
N ASN A 388 -1.20 -19.20 -5.21
CA ASN A 388 -2.66 -19.27 -5.26
C ASN A 388 -3.12 -18.70 -6.59
N ASP A 389 -3.66 -19.52 -7.45
CA ASP A 389 -4.21 -19.10 -8.74
C ASP A 389 -5.47 -18.25 -8.54
N VAL A 390 -5.50 -17.03 -9.12
CA VAL A 390 -6.64 -16.10 -9.05
C VAL A 390 -7.44 -16.22 -10.34
N THR A 391 -8.62 -16.76 -10.26
CA THR A 391 -9.38 -17.24 -11.44
C THR A 391 -10.59 -16.38 -11.80
N SER A 392 -10.80 -15.25 -11.12
CA SER A 392 -11.97 -14.39 -11.33
C SER A 392 -11.61 -12.90 -11.18
N GLY A 393 -12.45 -12.05 -11.77
CA GLY A 393 -12.22 -10.62 -11.83
C GLY A 393 -11.69 -10.16 -13.18
N SER A 394 -11.62 -8.84 -13.36
CA SER A 394 -11.17 -8.20 -14.60
C SER A 394 -10.71 -6.79 -14.29
N ASN A 395 -9.67 -6.32 -14.98
CA ASN A 395 -9.15 -4.96 -14.86
C ASN A 395 -9.48 -4.08 -16.11
N GLY A 396 -10.40 -4.52 -16.94
CA GLY A 396 -10.83 -3.73 -18.11
C GLY A 396 -11.47 -4.54 -19.19
N SER A 397 -11.58 -3.97 -20.37
CA SER A 397 -12.20 -4.60 -21.54
C SER A 397 -11.15 -4.86 -22.62
N CYS A 398 -10.92 -6.13 -22.93
CA CYS A 398 -9.98 -6.57 -23.98
C CYS A 398 -10.56 -7.75 -24.78
N GLY A 399 -11.88 -7.75 -25.02
CA GLY A 399 -12.57 -8.79 -25.76
C GLY A 399 -12.58 -10.16 -25.06
N GLY A 400 -12.59 -10.17 -23.71
CA GLY A 400 -12.59 -11.42 -22.93
C GLY A 400 -11.23 -12.15 -22.98
N SER A 401 -10.16 -11.48 -23.35
CA SER A 401 -8.82 -12.06 -23.36
C SER A 401 -8.28 -12.23 -21.93
N TYR A 402 -7.39 -13.20 -21.75
CA TYR A 402 -6.64 -13.38 -20.51
C TYR A 402 -5.76 -12.14 -20.16
N LEU A 403 -5.54 -11.25 -21.09
CA LEU A 403 -4.75 -10.03 -20.87
C LEU A 403 -5.43 -9.03 -19.91
N CYS A 404 -6.77 -9.13 -19.73
CA CYS A 404 -7.51 -8.26 -18.81
C CYS A 404 -8.53 -9.00 -17.95
N THR A 405 -8.60 -10.35 -18.04
CA THR A 405 -9.59 -11.14 -17.31
C THR A 405 -8.90 -12.32 -16.65
N ALA A 406 -9.03 -12.41 -15.35
CA ALA A 406 -8.49 -13.51 -14.55
C ALA A 406 -9.16 -14.84 -14.94
N ARG A 407 -8.36 -15.91 -14.98
CA ARG A 407 -8.78 -17.27 -15.36
C ARG A 407 -7.79 -18.31 -14.84
N PRO A 408 -8.15 -19.60 -14.82
CA PRO A 408 -7.20 -20.64 -14.42
C PRO A 408 -5.90 -20.60 -15.19
N GLY A 409 -4.78 -20.62 -14.45
CA GLY A 409 -3.44 -20.50 -14.96
C GLY A 409 -2.99 -19.05 -15.12
N TYR A 410 -2.15 -18.77 -16.12
CA TYR A 410 -1.63 -17.42 -16.33
C TYR A 410 -2.68 -16.46 -16.92
N ASP A 411 -2.79 -15.28 -16.34
CA ASP A 411 -3.53 -14.13 -16.89
C ASP A 411 -2.80 -12.80 -16.64
N GLY A 412 -3.23 -11.73 -17.34
CA GLY A 412 -2.58 -10.42 -17.26
C GLY A 412 -2.70 -9.78 -15.87
N PRO A 413 -3.92 -9.60 -15.32
CA PRO A 413 -4.13 -8.85 -14.07
C PRO A 413 -3.40 -9.43 -12.85
N THR A 414 -3.26 -10.76 -12.77
CA THR A 414 -2.73 -11.44 -11.58
C THR A 414 -1.53 -12.33 -11.86
N GLY A 415 -1.08 -12.38 -13.12
CA GLY A 415 0.05 -13.20 -13.52
C GLY A 415 -0.22 -14.69 -13.27
N LEU A 416 0.67 -15.32 -12.53
CA LEU A 416 0.59 -16.72 -12.11
C LEU A 416 -0.19 -16.89 -10.78
N GLY A 417 -0.60 -15.79 -10.15
CA GLY A 417 -1.31 -15.76 -8.88
C GLY A 417 -0.53 -15.09 -7.74
N THR A 418 -0.99 -15.32 -6.50
CA THR A 418 -0.48 -14.69 -5.29
C THR A 418 0.31 -15.66 -4.42
N PRO A 419 1.17 -15.21 -3.49
CA PRO A 419 2.00 -16.11 -2.70
C PRO A 419 1.21 -17.16 -1.89
N ASN A 420 1.68 -18.41 -1.91
CA ASN A 420 1.25 -19.48 -1.03
C ASN A 420 2.47 -20.02 -0.26
N GLY A 421 3.01 -19.18 0.60
CA GLY A 421 4.33 -19.33 1.17
C GLY A 421 5.42 -18.75 0.26
N THR A 422 6.67 -19.12 0.51
CA THR A 422 7.83 -18.56 -0.19
C THR A 422 8.34 -19.41 -1.37
N GLY A 423 7.68 -20.54 -1.65
CA GLY A 423 8.23 -21.55 -2.55
C GLY A 423 8.29 -21.16 -4.04
N ALA A 424 7.64 -20.05 -4.43
CA ALA A 424 7.67 -19.56 -5.80
C ALA A 424 8.59 -18.33 -5.98
N PHE A 425 9.41 -18.01 -4.98
CA PHE A 425 10.16 -16.76 -4.93
C PHE A 425 11.62 -16.95 -4.56
#